data_66a58b1d0e2515be30aaa5ecf5c016e2
#
_entry.id   66a58b1d0e2515be30aaa5ecf5c016e2
#
_cell.length_a   1.000
_cell.length_b   1.000
_cell.length_c   1.000
_cell.angle_alpha   90.00
_cell.angle_beta   90.00
_cell.angle_gamma   90.00
#
_symmetry.space_group_name_H-M   'P 1'
#
loop_
_entity.id
_entity.type
_entity.pdbx_description
1 polymer ?
#
loop_
_entity_poly.entity_id
_entity_poly.type
_entity_poly.pdbx_seq_one_letter_code
_entity_poly.pdbx_strand_id
1 'polypeptide(L)'
;SIANINNNVVKISYSGKTTTFNIKVNDPVDSLAVTSPMNTIEYSHGDNLDFTGLKLTATKRSGATEDLTSTSDGVSISENVASVNSNKFTKTSADGVVPIKGTQVITFSYKNKTADETIIVNDTISSVSLISQPTKTVYKRGEDLNLTGAKVKVLLASGNSTTINLPDGSVKVSNFDNTKTGVKQNL
;
A
#
# COMPACT_ATOMS: atom_id res chain seq x y z
N SER A 1 22.28 -1.03 -37.95
CA SER A 1 22.83 0.31 -37.80
C SER A 1 21.82 1.17 -37.03
N ILE A 2 22.14 1.51 -35.80
CA ILE A 2 21.35 2.45 -35.01
C ILE A 2 21.46 3.81 -35.68
N ALA A 3 20.38 4.30 -36.29
CA ALA A 3 20.33 5.64 -36.83
C ALA A 3 20.68 6.65 -35.73
N ASN A 4 21.53 7.64 -36.05
CA ASN A 4 21.83 8.71 -35.12
C ASN A 4 20.53 9.37 -34.62
N ILE A 5 20.33 9.39 -33.33
CA ILE A 5 19.09 9.81 -32.65
C ILE A 5 18.87 11.34 -32.76
N ASN A 6 19.88 12.08 -33.27
CA ASN A 6 19.81 13.53 -33.48
C ASN A 6 19.84 13.83 -34.96
N ASN A 7 19.59 15.00 -35.37
CA ASN A 7 19.52 15.50 -36.72
C ASN A 7 20.23 14.67 -37.80
N ASN A 8 19.48 13.86 -38.53
CA ASN A 8 20.00 13.11 -39.66
C ASN A 8 19.90 13.95 -40.91
N VAL A 9 21.01 14.07 -41.65
CA VAL A 9 21.05 14.76 -42.95
C VAL A 9 20.72 13.74 -44.03
N VAL A 10 19.60 13.89 -44.67
CA VAL A 10 19.25 13.11 -45.88
C VAL A 10 19.78 13.83 -47.09
N LYS A 11 20.56 13.11 -47.91
CA LYS A 11 21.14 13.62 -49.15
C LYS A 11 20.39 13.04 -50.34
N ILE A 12 19.93 13.90 -51.24
CA ILE A 12 19.32 13.52 -52.50
C ILE A 12 20.28 13.91 -53.64
N SER A 13 20.49 12.99 -54.55
CA SER A 13 21.39 13.22 -55.70
C SER A 13 20.68 12.89 -57.00
N TYR A 14 20.82 13.75 -58.03
CA TYR A 14 20.34 13.54 -59.38
C TYR A 14 21.30 14.16 -60.37
N SER A 15 21.71 13.42 -61.41
CA SER A 15 22.64 13.85 -62.47
C SER A 15 23.85 14.63 -61.97
N GLY A 16 24.50 14.12 -60.87
CA GLY A 16 25.68 14.72 -60.29
C GLY A 16 25.43 15.98 -59.40
N LYS A 17 24.20 16.45 -59.29
CA LYS A 17 23.79 17.51 -58.36
C LYS A 17 23.20 16.92 -57.11
N THR A 18 23.42 17.59 -55.99
CA THR A 18 22.96 17.12 -54.68
C THR A 18 22.28 18.22 -53.88
N THR A 19 21.28 17.80 -53.11
CA THR A 19 20.66 18.65 -52.07
C THR A 19 20.49 17.84 -50.80
N THR A 20 20.34 18.51 -49.68
CA THR A 20 20.17 17.86 -48.36
C THR A 20 19.02 18.48 -47.59
N PHE A 21 18.41 17.67 -46.70
CA PHE A 21 17.47 18.15 -45.69
C PHE A 21 17.70 17.39 -44.40
N ASN A 22 17.29 17.98 -43.28
CA ASN A 22 17.42 17.42 -41.96
C ASN A 22 16.12 16.74 -41.54
N ILE A 23 16.24 15.55 -40.93
CA ILE A 23 15.17 14.87 -40.24
C ILE A 23 15.55 14.68 -38.78
N LYS A 24 14.57 14.74 -37.89
CA LYS A 24 14.74 14.41 -36.47
C LYS A 24 14.19 13.02 -36.24
N VAL A 25 15.02 12.15 -35.67
CA VAL A 25 14.60 10.83 -35.17
C VAL A 25 14.42 10.92 -33.66
N ASN A 26 13.23 10.62 -33.20
CA ASN A 26 12.93 10.57 -31.76
C ASN A 26 13.24 9.18 -31.22
N ASP A 27 13.74 9.14 -30.01
CA ASP A 27 14.00 7.92 -29.26
C ASP A 27 13.13 7.90 -27.99
N PRO A 28 11.86 7.45 -28.11
CA PRO A 28 10.92 7.47 -27.02
C PRO A 28 11.30 6.44 -25.95
N VAL A 29 10.87 6.70 -24.70
CA VAL A 29 10.94 5.71 -23.63
C VAL A 29 10.02 4.55 -23.97
N ASP A 30 10.53 3.35 -23.87
CA ASP A 30 9.83 2.10 -24.18
C ASP A 30 9.35 1.39 -22.92
N SER A 31 10.13 1.46 -21.83
CA SER A 31 9.77 0.91 -20.53
C SER A 31 10.31 1.74 -19.37
N LEU A 32 9.68 1.58 -18.21
CA LEU A 32 10.13 2.07 -16.91
C LEU A 32 10.16 0.89 -15.94
N ALA A 33 11.18 0.79 -15.11
CA ALA A 33 11.28 -0.26 -14.09
C ALA A 33 11.83 0.31 -12.77
N VAL A 34 11.38 -0.26 -11.65
CA VAL A 34 12.07 -0.11 -10.36
C VAL A 34 13.28 -1.02 -10.38
N THR A 35 14.47 -0.44 -10.37
CA THR A 35 15.75 -1.18 -10.40
C THR A 35 16.41 -1.29 -9.03
N SER A 36 16.01 -0.42 -8.09
CA SER A 36 16.31 -0.55 -6.67
C SER A 36 15.07 -0.13 -5.88
N PRO A 37 14.55 -0.98 -5.00
CA PRO A 37 13.41 -0.63 -4.17
C PRO A 37 13.75 0.44 -3.13
N MET A 38 12.72 1.03 -2.52
CA MET A 38 12.88 1.87 -1.33
C MET A 38 13.54 1.09 -0.19
N ASN A 39 14.36 1.78 0.62
CA ASN A 39 14.97 1.15 1.80
C ASN A 39 13.93 0.74 2.84
N THR A 40 12.85 1.50 2.95
CA THR A 40 11.72 1.23 3.85
C THR A 40 10.51 0.83 3.04
N ILE A 41 9.98 -0.36 3.28
CA ILE A 41 8.79 -0.91 2.61
C ILE A 41 7.68 -1.28 3.59
N GLU A 42 7.88 -1.12 4.90
CA GLU A 42 6.89 -1.39 5.93
C GLU A 42 6.60 -0.10 6.72
N TYR A 43 5.34 0.29 6.73
CA TYR A 43 4.85 1.56 7.30
C TYR A 43 3.65 1.33 8.22
N SER A 44 3.40 2.26 9.13
CA SER A 44 2.13 2.37 9.85
C SER A 44 1.18 3.30 9.10
N HIS A 45 -0.13 3.13 9.32
CA HIS A 45 -1.12 4.08 8.82
C HIS A 45 -0.78 5.51 9.27
N GLY A 46 -0.72 6.44 8.32
CA GLY A 46 -0.41 7.85 8.58
C GLY A 46 1.08 8.20 8.48
N ASP A 47 1.98 7.23 8.36
CA ASP A 47 3.41 7.51 8.14
C ASP A 47 3.63 8.21 6.80
N ASN A 48 4.68 9.03 6.74
CA ASN A 48 5.15 9.59 5.48
C ASN A 48 5.95 8.55 4.70
N LEU A 49 5.79 8.55 3.36
CA LEU A 49 6.62 7.72 2.49
C LEU A 49 8.05 8.26 2.44
N ASP A 50 9.01 7.35 2.54
CA ASP A 50 10.43 7.61 2.37
C ASP A 50 10.94 6.92 1.10
N PHE A 51 11.26 7.70 0.07
CA PHE A 51 11.77 7.21 -1.21
C PHE A 51 13.29 6.99 -1.22
N THR A 52 13.96 7.06 -0.07
CA THR A 52 15.41 6.80 0.03
C THR A 52 15.72 5.38 -0.47
N GLY A 53 16.73 5.27 -1.34
CA GLY A 53 17.12 4.00 -1.97
C GLY A 53 16.42 3.70 -3.28
N LEU A 54 15.26 4.31 -3.56
CA LEU A 54 14.53 4.11 -4.80
C LEU A 54 15.38 4.52 -6.02
N LYS A 55 15.47 3.60 -6.98
CA LYS A 55 15.99 3.89 -8.32
C LYS A 55 15.03 3.36 -9.37
N LEU A 56 14.74 4.20 -10.34
CA LEU A 56 13.98 3.86 -11.52
C LEU A 56 14.92 3.90 -12.73
N THR A 57 14.72 3.00 -13.66
CA THR A 57 15.45 3.02 -14.94
C THR A 57 14.45 3.08 -16.08
N ALA A 58 14.53 4.13 -16.88
CA ALA A 58 13.79 4.27 -18.13
C ALA A 58 14.65 3.73 -19.27
N THR A 59 14.11 2.76 -20.04
CA THR A 59 14.76 2.22 -21.24
C THR A 59 14.13 2.83 -22.48
N LYS A 60 14.94 3.40 -23.34
CA LYS A 60 14.53 3.97 -24.62
C LYS A 60 14.46 2.89 -25.70
N ARG A 61 13.76 3.16 -26.79
CA ARG A 61 13.63 2.22 -27.92
C ARG A 61 14.98 1.84 -28.55
N SER A 62 15.98 2.68 -28.46
CA SER A 62 17.37 2.39 -28.90
C SER A 62 18.09 1.40 -27.99
N GLY A 63 17.56 1.09 -26.82
CA GLY A 63 18.23 0.35 -25.76
C GLY A 63 19.03 1.23 -24.78
N ALA A 64 19.13 2.54 -25.03
CA ALA A 64 19.77 3.45 -24.08
C ALA A 64 18.92 3.57 -22.81
N THR A 65 19.58 3.68 -21.66
CA THR A 65 18.95 3.77 -20.34
C THR A 65 19.15 5.17 -19.73
N GLU A 66 18.24 5.53 -18.83
CA GLU A 66 18.27 6.76 -18.07
C GLU A 66 17.87 6.43 -16.63
N ASP A 67 18.75 6.72 -15.67
CA ASP A 67 18.49 6.48 -14.25
C ASP A 67 17.74 7.68 -13.66
N LEU A 68 16.69 7.39 -12.92
CA LEU A 68 15.76 8.36 -12.35
C LEU A 68 15.54 8.06 -10.86
N THR A 69 15.11 9.09 -10.13
CA THR A 69 14.65 9.01 -8.74
C THR A 69 13.22 9.52 -8.64
N SER A 70 12.62 9.45 -7.46
CA SER A 70 11.28 10.02 -7.19
C SER A 70 11.19 11.53 -7.46
N THR A 71 12.32 12.24 -7.42
CA THR A 71 12.42 13.70 -7.61
C THR A 71 12.94 14.11 -8.99
N SER A 72 13.22 13.14 -9.89
CA SER A 72 13.66 13.45 -11.25
C SER A 72 12.56 14.16 -12.04
N ASP A 73 12.98 15.14 -12.87
CA ASP A 73 12.02 15.90 -13.70
C ASP A 73 11.20 14.97 -14.60
N GLY A 74 9.90 15.21 -14.63
CA GLY A 74 8.94 14.39 -15.38
C GLY A 74 8.56 13.07 -14.74
N VAL A 75 9.13 12.69 -13.59
CA VAL A 75 8.63 11.57 -12.78
C VAL A 75 7.44 12.05 -11.97
N SER A 76 6.35 11.29 -12.02
CA SER A 76 5.18 11.51 -11.18
C SER A 76 4.83 10.24 -10.42
N ILE A 77 4.25 10.42 -9.22
CA ILE A 77 3.78 9.35 -8.37
C ILE A 77 2.26 9.41 -8.39
N SER A 78 1.58 8.29 -8.73
CA SER A 78 0.12 8.23 -8.92
C SER A 78 -0.67 8.57 -7.67
N GLU A 79 -0.05 8.37 -6.52
CA GLU A 79 -0.51 8.77 -5.24
C GLU A 79 0.38 9.94 -4.79
N ASN A 80 -0.15 11.14 -4.75
CA ASN A 80 0.52 12.25 -4.07
C ASN A 80 0.37 12.00 -2.55
N VAL A 81 1.03 10.93 -2.10
CA VAL A 81 0.82 10.36 -0.77
C VAL A 81 1.73 11.09 0.18
N ALA A 82 1.22 12.15 0.77
CA ALA A 82 1.86 12.72 1.96
C ALA A 82 1.87 11.70 3.11
N SER A 83 0.93 10.72 3.10
CA SER A 83 0.84 9.69 4.14
C SER A 83 0.34 8.36 3.59
N VAL A 84 0.81 7.28 4.18
CA VAL A 84 0.40 5.91 3.89
C VAL A 84 -1.05 5.69 4.35
N ASN A 85 -1.88 5.12 3.48
CA ASN A 85 -3.30 4.97 3.72
C ASN A 85 -3.75 3.49 3.69
N SER A 86 -4.16 2.97 4.84
CA SER A 86 -4.67 1.60 4.99
C SER A 86 -6.01 1.35 4.27
N ASN A 87 -6.78 2.39 3.95
CA ASN A 87 -8.02 2.25 3.18
C ASN A 87 -7.78 1.83 1.72
N LYS A 88 -6.54 1.86 1.26
CA LYS A 88 -6.12 1.47 -0.09
C LYS A 88 -5.50 0.08 -0.16
N PHE A 89 -5.66 -0.74 0.86
CA PHE A 89 -5.20 -2.13 0.81
C PHE A 89 -5.82 -2.88 -0.38
N THR A 90 -4.98 -3.57 -1.12
CA THR A 90 -5.39 -4.35 -2.29
C THR A 90 -6.11 -5.65 -1.94
N LYS A 91 -6.13 -6.04 -0.66
CA LYS A 91 -6.84 -7.22 -0.15
C LYS A 91 -7.87 -6.82 0.90
N THR A 92 -9.15 -6.99 0.57
CA THR A 92 -10.22 -7.19 1.56
C THR A 92 -10.10 -8.62 2.08
N SER A 93 -10.13 -8.82 3.40
CA SER A 93 -10.26 -10.17 3.95
C SER A 93 -11.62 -10.77 3.53
N ALA A 94 -11.64 -12.06 3.20
CA ALA A 94 -12.85 -12.76 2.78
C ALA A 94 -13.96 -12.75 3.86
N ASP A 95 -13.62 -12.45 5.11
CA ASP A 95 -14.52 -12.53 6.28
C ASP A 95 -15.11 -11.17 6.70
N GLY A 96 -14.93 -10.12 5.91
CA GLY A 96 -15.43 -8.78 6.27
C GLY A 96 -14.70 -8.12 7.47
N VAL A 97 -13.65 -8.75 7.96
CA VAL A 97 -12.76 -8.19 9.00
C VAL A 97 -11.82 -7.21 8.32
N VAL A 98 -11.76 -5.98 8.82
CA VAL A 98 -10.80 -4.99 8.32
C VAL A 98 -9.39 -5.46 8.68
N PRO A 99 -8.51 -5.68 7.69
CA PRO A 99 -7.17 -6.18 7.96
C PRO A 99 -6.36 -5.14 8.74
N ILE A 100 -5.66 -5.60 9.77
CA ILE A 100 -4.71 -4.79 10.55
C ILE A 100 -3.35 -4.66 9.86
N LYS A 101 -3.16 -5.37 8.75
CA LYS A 101 -1.97 -5.34 7.91
C LYS A 101 -2.37 -5.64 6.47
N GLY A 102 -1.91 -4.84 5.54
CA GLY A 102 -2.20 -5.00 4.12
C GLY A 102 -1.07 -4.50 3.25
N THR A 103 -1.29 -4.51 1.94
CA THR A 103 -0.34 -3.99 0.96
C THR A 103 -0.95 -2.82 0.20
N GLN A 104 -0.12 -1.82 -0.09
CA GLN A 104 -0.45 -0.70 -0.96
C GLN A 104 0.57 -0.67 -2.10
N VAL A 105 0.09 -0.42 -3.32
CA VAL A 105 0.94 -0.26 -4.51
C VAL A 105 1.18 1.22 -4.75
N ILE A 106 2.44 1.58 -4.92
CA ILE A 106 2.89 2.90 -5.33
C ILE A 106 3.29 2.82 -6.80
N THR A 107 2.63 3.58 -7.66
CA THR A 107 2.92 3.61 -9.10
C THR A 107 3.71 4.86 -9.45
N PHE A 108 4.86 4.68 -10.06
CA PHE A 108 5.69 5.73 -10.63
C PHE A 108 5.39 5.84 -12.12
N SER A 109 5.33 7.06 -12.65
CA SER A 109 5.08 7.29 -14.06
C SER A 109 6.15 8.23 -14.63
N TYR A 110 6.64 7.91 -15.83
CA TYR A 110 7.57 8.74 -16.59
C TYR A 110 7.32 8.56 -18.08
N LYS A 111 7.06 9.66 -18.80
CA LYS A 111 6.80 9.68 -20.26
C LYS A 111 5.81 8.59 -20.70
N ASN A 112 4.68 8.48 -20.03
CA ASN A 112 3.59 7.50 -20.26
C ASN A 112 3.98 6.03 -20.06
N LYS A 113 5.05 5.75 -19.29
CA LYS A 113 5.42 4.42 -18.82
C LYS A 113 5.32 4.39 -17.33
N THR A 114 4.98 3.24 -16.77
CA THR A 114 4.77 3.05 -15.33
C THR A 114 5.64 1.93 -14.79
N ALA A 115 5.95 2.05 -13.50
CA ALA A 115 6.59 1.02 -12.69
C ALA A 115 5.98 1.04 -11.29
N ASP A 116 5.78 -0.13 -10.71
CA ASP A 116 5.11 -0.28 -9.43
C ASP A 116 6.08 -0.76 -8.35
N GLU A 117 5.86 -0.29 -7.13
CA GLU A 117 6.47 -0.83 -5.92
C GLU A 117 5.38 -1.10 -4.89
N THR A 118 5.49 -2.24 -4.19
CA THR A 118 4.52 -2.64 -3.18
C THR A 118 5.09 -2.42 -1.79
N ILE A 119 4.36 -1.69 -0.97
CA ILE A 119 4.66 -1.48 0.46
C ILE A 119 3.69 -2.25 1.33
N ILE A 120 4.11 -2.54 2.57
CA ILE A 120 3.29 -3.11 3.62
C ILE A 120 2.82 -1.99 4.52
N VAL A 121 1.52 -1.98 4.86
CA VAL A 121 0.92 -1.00 5.76
C VAL A 121 0.30 -1.69 6.94
N ASN A 122 0.71 -1.29 8.15
CA ASN A 122 0.14 -1.74 9.41
C ASN A 122 -0.93 -0.73 9.86
N ASP A 123 -2.12 -1.21 10.17
CA ASP A 123 -3.21 -0.43 10.75
C ASP A 123 -3.43 -0.89 12.19
N THR A 124 -2.84 -0.18 13.12
CA THR A 124 -2.83 -0.57 14.53
C THR A 124 -4.20 -0.41 15.19
N ILE A 125 -4.47 -1.24 16.21
CA ILE A 125 -5.69 -1.11 17.01
C ILE A 125 -5.60 0.15 17.87
N SER A 126 -6.57 1.05 17.69
CA SER A 126 -6.70 2.29 18.45
C SER A 126 -7.50 2.08 19.74
N SER A 127 -8.60 1.31 19.67
CA SER A 127 -9.41 1.00 20.86
C SER A 127 -10.26 -0.24 20.67
N VAL A 128 -10.68 -0.82 21.80
CA VAL A 128 -11.66 -1.90 21.86
C VAL A 128 -12.80 -1.47 22.80
N SER A 129 -14.04 -1.68 22.39
CA SER A 129 -15.23 -1.34 23.17
C SER A 129 -16.27 -2.44 23.13
N LEU A 130 -16.92 -2.70 24.28
CA LEU A 130 -18.05 -3.62 24.35
C LEU A 130 -19.29 -2.91 23.77
N ILE A 131 -19.90 -3.47 22.73
CA ILE A 131 -21.09 -2.93 22.06
C ILE A 131 -22.36 -3.75 22.31
N SER A 132 -22.20 -4.98 22.83
CA SER A 132 -23.31 -5.81 23.29
C SER A 132 -22.84 -6.65 24.48
N GLN A 133 -23.63 -6.70 25.53
CA GLN A 133 -23.36 -7.56 26.66
C GLN A 133 -23.73 -9.02 26.35
N PRO A 134 -23.14 -10.01 27.06
CA PRO A 134 -23.57 -11.40 26.97
C PRO A 134 -25.03 -11.53 27.41
N THR A 135 -25.72 -12.53 26.83
CA THR A 135 -27.12 -12.81 27.18
C THR A 135 -27.27 -13.29 28.62
N LYS A 136 -26.21 -13.87 29.19
CA LYS A 136 -26.20 -14.30 30.58
C LYS A 136 -25.27 -13.38 31.39
N THR A 137 -25.85 -12.69 32.38
CA THR A 137 -25.14 -11.75 33.25
C THR A 137 -25.21 -12.11 34.72
N VAL A 138 -25.95 -13.19 35.08
CA VAL A 138 -26.10 -13.70 36.43
C VAL A 138 -25.64 -15.16 36.48
N TYR A 139 -24.73 -15.48 37.39
CA TYR A 139 -24.10 -16.78 37.52
C TYR A 139 -24.26 -17.31 38.93
N LYS A 140 -24.36 -18.63 39.06
CA LYS A 140 -24.22 -19.32 40.32
C LYS A 140 -22.75 -19.56 40.63
N ARG A 141 -22.42 -19.74 41.90
CA ARG A 141 -21.07 -20.12 42.31
C ARG A 141 -20.66 -21.42 41.60
N GLY A 142 -19.46 -21.41 40.99
CA GLY A 142 -18.90 -22.54 40.26
C GLY A 142 -19.36 -22.64 38.77
N GLU A 143 -20.25 -21.77 38.30
CA GLU A 143 -20.61 -21.76 36.87
C GLU A 143 -19.52 -21.08 36.02
N ASP A 144 -19.30 -21.62 34.83
CA ASP A 144 -18.38 -21.06 33.84
C ASP A 144 -18.96 -19.81 33.17
N LEU A 145 -18.09 -18.90 32.79
CA LEU A 145 -18.45 -17.69 32.07
C LEU A 145 -18.98 -18.04 30.68
N ASN A 146 -20.14 -17.51 30.34
CA ASN A 146 -20.75 -17.63 29.02
C ASN A 146 -20.84 -16.25 28.35
N LEU A 147 -20.08 -16.06 27.30
CA LEU A 147 -19.99 -14.80 26.55
C LEU A 147 -20.93 -14.75 25.35
N THR A 148 -21.78 -15.75 25.15
CA THR A 148 -22.73 -15.80 24.02
C THR A 148 -23.58 -14.53 23.98
N GLY A 149 -23.63 -13.87 22.82
CA GLY A 149 -24.35 -12.62 22.60
C GLY A 149 -23.52 -11.36 22.85
N ALA A 150 -22.39 -11.47 23.52
CA ALA A 150 -21.48 -10.33 23.66
C ALA A 150 -20.80 -10.00 22.33
N LYS A 151 -20.59 -8.70 22.11
CA LYS A 151 -19.91 -8.19 20.91
C LYS A 151 -18.95 -7.07 21.30
N VAL A 152 -17.76 -7.11 20.73
CA VAL A 152 -16.77 -6.04 20.85
C VAL A 152 -16.53 -5.37 19.52
N LYS A 153 -16.41 -4.05 19.54
CA LYS A 153 -15.97 -3.25 18.38
C LYS A 153 -14.49 -2.96 18.56
N VAL A 154 -13.72 -3.30 17.55
CA VAL A 154 -12.31 -2.94 17.44
C VAL A 154 -12.21 -1.77 16.47
N LEU A 155 -11.65 -0.64 16.92
CA LEU A 155 -11.38 0.55 16.13
C LEU A 155 -9.89 0.60 15.80
N LEU A 156 -9.56 0.81 14.54
CA LEU A 156 -8.19 0.93 14.04
C LEU A 156 -7.76 2.40 13.95
N ALA A 157 -6.47 2.65 13.84
CA ALA A 157 -5.89 4.00 13.74
C ALA A 157 -6.38 4.76 12.49
N SER A 158 -6.68 4.05 11.41
CA SER A 158 -7.29 4.61 10.19
C SER A 158 -8.73 5.08 10.35
N GLY A 159 -9.39 4.77 11.48
CA GLY A 159 -10.83 4.96 11.67
C GLY A 159 -11.69 3.80 11.17
N ASN A 160 -11.11 2.80 10.49
CA ASN A 160 -11.80 1.57 10.16
C ASN A 160 -12.17 0.80 11.43
N SER A 161 -13.23 0.01 11.37
CA SER A 161 -13.63 -0.80 12.53
C SER A 161 -14.21 -2.14 12.11
N THR A 162 -14.05 -3.13 13.00
CA THR A 162 -14.67 -4.44 12.86
C THR A 162 -15.37 -4.82 14.15
N THR A 163 -16.37 -5.72 14.05
CA THR A 163 -17.11 -6.26 15.20
C THR A 163 -16.77 -7.74 15.35
N ILE A 164 -16.35 -8.13 16.53
CA ILE A 164 -16.07 -9.52 16.90
C ILE A 164 -17.22 -10.01 17.79
N ASN A 165 -17.84 -11.14 17.41
CA ASN A 165 -18.84 -11.83 18.22
C ASN A 165 -18.12 -12.76 19.20
N LEU A 166 -18.50 -12.73 20.46
CA LEU A 166 -17.92 -13.61 21.49
C LEU A 166 -18.76 -14.89 21.70
N PRO A 167 -18.13 -16.01 22.05
CA PRO A 167 -16.69 -16.17 22.28
C PRO A 167 -15.87 -16.21 21.00
N ASP A 168 -14.66 -15.66 21.03
CA ASP A 168 -13.69 -15.66 19.94
C ASP A 168 -12.28 -15.88 20.49
N GLY A 169 -11.49 -16.73 19.84
CA GLY A 169 -10.16 -17.12 20.31
C GLY A 169 -9.10 -15.98 20.31
N SER A 170 -9.36 -14.90 19.56
CA SER A 170 -8.49 -13.71 19.53
C SER A 170 -8.74 -12.78 20.73
N VAL A 171 -9.87 -12.92 21.43
CA VAL A 171 -10.26 -12.08 22.57
C VAL A 171 -9.98 -12.81 23.88
N LYS A 172 -9.11 -12.24 24.71
CA LYS A 172 -8.85 -12.75 26.06
C LYS A 172 -9.76 -12.05 27.05
N VAL A 173 -10.38 -12.84 27.93
CA VAL A 173 -11.20 -12.35 29.05
C VAL A 173 -10.50 -12.69 30.35
N SER A 174 -10.46 -11.75 31.27
CA SER A 174 -9.82 -11.91 32.60
C SER A 174 -10.76 -11.40 33.72
N ASN A 175 -10.35 -11.62 34.97
CA ASN A 175 -11.04 -11.12 36.17
C ASN A 175 -12.41 -11.73 36.45
N PHE A 176 -12.83 -12.79 35.75
CA PHE A 176 -14.01 -13.54 36.16
C PHE A 176 -13.62 -14.56 37.24
N ASP A 177 -14.27 -14.45 38.38
CA ASP A 177 -14.05 -15.34 39.53
C ASP A 177 -15.39 -15.95 39.94
N ASN A 178 -15.62 -17.20 39.57
CA ASN A 178 -16.84 -17.95 39.89
C ASN A 178 -16.93 -18.44 41.31
N THR A 179 -15.93 -18.19 42.16
CA THR A 179 -15.93 -18.56 43.58
C THR A 179 -16.48 -17.46 44.47
N LYS A 180 -16.53 -16.21 44.01
CA LYS A 180 -17.06 -15.05 44.74
C LYS A 180 -18.54 -14.87 44.51
N THR A 181 -19.27 -14.56 45.58
CA THR A 181 -20.71 -14.31 45.54
C THR A 181 -21.02 -12.89 46.02
N GLY A 182 -22.13 -12.30 45.53
CA GLY A 182 -22.62 -11.01 45.98
C GLY A 182 -21.85 -9.78 45.51
N VAL A 183 -20.89 -9.94 44.56
CA VAL A 183 -20.07 -8.85 44.04
C VAL A 183 -20.34 -8.68 42.54
N LYS A 184 -20.57 -7.42 42.07
CA LYS A 184 -20.49 -7.12 40.66
C LYS A 184 -19.04 -7.21 40.20
N GLN A 185 -18.77 -8.05 39.22
CA GLN A 185 -17.44 -8.16 38.60
C GLN A 185 -17.41 -7.33 37.31
N ASN A 186 -16.39 -6.49 37.19
CA ASN A 186 -16.13 -5.79 35.95
C ASN A 186 -15.19 -6.67 35.08
N LEU A 187 -15.64 -7.01 33.89
CA LEU A 187 -14.92 -7.79 32.93
C LEU A 187 -14.18 -6.88 31.92
#